data_2d3bf328bf41781ffee70c5dbf6d5a56
#
_entry.id   2d3bf328bf41781ffee70c5dbf6d5a56
#
_cell.length_a   1.000
_cell.length_b   1.000
_cell.length_c   1.000
_cell.angle_alpha   90.00
_cell.angle_beta   90.00
_cell.angle_gamma   90.00
#
_symmetry.space_group_name_H-M   'P 1'
#
loop_
_entity.id
_entity.type
_entity.pdbx_description
1 polymer ?
#
loop_
_entity_poly.entity_id
_entity_poly.type
_entity_poly.pdbx_seq_one_letter_code
_entity_poly.pdbx_strand_id
1 'polypeptide(L)'
;LGTYLKLTAVESHTVTKLIDRKQKMDKSEFITKIDAACSPQSRANGTVEKLLGLLEVNELTKLPTELKVHPSAVHLKDMLKQLNDHGISNARFDICLMRGFDYYTDIVFEVFDKHPDNNRSMLGGGRYDGLVGLFGVEPVPTVGFGWGDVTLANFLELHRLLPKLPTETEVYIALVGDAIEAARKPIASLREMGVNIAVDSSGRKLDKQIKTADKKGIPYVMVMGHNEIDSGQYSLKNLATGNEETHSLERIVTVLKDNRK
;
A
#
# COMPACT_ATOMS: atom_id res chain seq x y z
N LEU A 1 -25.05 14.44 -10.64
CA LEU A 1 -26.08 14.33 -9.61
C LEU A 1 -26.64 15.69 -9.22
N GLY A 2 -25.80 16.66 -8.83
CA GLY A 2 -26.25 17.99 -8.37
C GLY A 2 -27.23 18.67 -9.33
N THR A 3 -26.89 18.74 -10.62
CA THR A 3 -27.73 19.32 -11.65
C THR A 3 -29.06 18.58 -11.82
N TYR A 4 -29.02 17.24 -11.87
CA TYR A 4 -30.22 16.40 -12.01
C TYR A 4 -31.17 16.54 -10.81
N LEU A 5 -30.61 16.59 -9.61
CA LEU A 5 -31.35 16.74 -8.36
C LEU A 5 -31.72 18.22 -8.05
N LYS A 6 -31.28 19.16 -8.87
CA LYS A 6 -31.43 20.60 -8.67
C LYS A 6 -30.88 21.09 -7.31
N LEU A 7 -29.78 20.51 -6.87
CA LEU A 7 -29.10 20.92 -5.65
C LEU A 7 -28.29 22.20 -5.90
N THR A 8 -28.23 23.07 -4.90
CA THR A 8 -27.29 24.19 -4.90
C THR A 8 -25.86 23.67 -4.82
N ALA A 9 -24.87 24.50 -5.10
CA ALA A 9 -23.45 24.12 -5.00
C ALA A 9 -23.08 23.65 -3.58
N VAL A 10 -23.61 24.33 -2.56
CA VAL A 10 -23.36 23.99 -1.14
C VAL A 10 -23.99 22.63 -0.78
N GLU A 11 -25.25 22.41 -1.15
CA GLU A 11 -25.94 21.15 -0.94
C GLU A 11 -25.23 20.00 -1.67
N SER A 12 -24.87 20.20 -2.94
CA SER A 12 -24.18 19.22 -3.76
C SER A 12 -22.85 18.79 -3.12
N HIS A 13 -22.05 19.75 -2.66
CA HIS A 13 -20.78 19.46 -1.98
C HIS A 13 -20.97 18.66 -0.68
N THR A 14 -21.94 19.08 0.15
CA THR A 14 -22.26 18.40 1.42
C THR A 14 -22.76 16.99 1.19
N VAL A 15 -23.69 16.81 0.26
CA VAL A 15 -24.26 15.52 -0.15
C VAL A 15 -23.17 14.58 -0.67
N THR A 16 -22.28 15.06 -1.53
CA THR A 16 -21.15 14.27 -2.05
C THR A 16 -20.26 13.73 -0.93
N LYS A 17 -19.92 14.57 0.05
CA LYS A 17 -19.13 14.14 1.23
C LYS A 17 -19.85 13.13 2.12
N LEU A 18 -21.17 13.22 2.22
CA LEU A 18 -21.97 12.25 2.95
C LEU A 18 -22.03 10.91 2.22
N ILE A 19 -22.14 10.91 0.89
CA ILE A 19 -22.13 9.70 0.06
C ILE A 19 -20.77 8.97 0.23
N ASP A 20 -19.64 9.68 0.19
CA ASP A 20 -18.31 9.12 0.42
C ASP A 20 -18.19 8.39 1.77
N ARG A 21 -18.95 8.85 2.76
CA ARG A 21 -18.97 8.27 4.11
C ARG A 21 -20.13 7.31 4.37
N LYS A 22 -20.97 7.02 3.37
CA LYS A 22 -22.16 6.18 3.53
C LYS A 22 -21.87 4.85 4.21
N GLN A 23 -20.79 4.19 3.83
CA GLN A 23 -20.40 2.89 4.40
C GLN A 23 -19.84 2.95 5.84
N LYS A 24 -19.59 4.15 6.38
CA LYS A 24 -19.03 4.37 7.73
C LYS A 24 -20.08 4.75 8.76
N MET A 25 -21.36 4.78 8.38
CA MET A 25 -22.47 5.13 9.26
C MET A 25 -23.65 4.20 9.00
N ASP A 26 -24.56 4.10 9.96
CA ASP A 26 -25.77 3.32 9.76
C ASP A 26 -26.76 4.03 8.81
N LYS A 27 -27.72 3.24 8.27
CA LYS A 27 -28.66 3.73 7.27
C LYS A 27 -29.53 4.87 7.80
N SER A 28 -29.94 4.82 9.06
CA SER A 28 -30.82 5.85 9.66
C SER A 28 -30.06 7.15 9.87
N GLU A 29 -28.81 7.08 10.34
CA GLU A 29 -27.94 8.22 10.47
C GLU A 29 -27.64 8.87 9.12
N PHE A 30 -27.36 8.06 8.10
CA PHE A 30 -27.13 8.56 6.73
C PHE A 30 -28.33 9.34 6.19
N ILE A 31 -29.54 8.78 6.31
CA ILE A 31 -30.77 9.44 5.84
C ILE A 31 -30.98 10.76 6.58
N THR A 32 -30.82 10.79 7.90
CA THR A 32 -30.96 11.99 8.71
C THR A 32 -29.98 13.09 8.27
N LYS A 33 -28.74 12.72 8.01
CA LYS A 33 -27.71 13.67 7.57
C LYS A 33 -27.96 14.21 6.16
N ILE A 34 -28.43 13.35 5.25
CA ILE A 34 -28.82 13.77 3.89
C ILE A 34 -30.01 14.74 3.97
N ASP A 35 -31.04 14.44 4.78
CA ASP A 35 -32.18 15.34 4.95
C ASP A 35 -31.72 16.71 5.50
N ALA A 36 -30.87 16.73 6.51
CA ALA A 36 -30.33 17.95 7.08
C ALA A 36 -29.45 18.77 6.11
N ALA A 37 -28.78 18.08 5.16
CA ALA A 37 -27.96 18.73 4.13
C ALA A 37 -28.77 19.40 3.02
N CYS A 38 -30.07 19.04 2.88
CA CYS A 38 -30.99 19.59 1.91
C CYS A 38 -31.78 20.78 2.48
N SER A 39 -31.93 21.83 1.72
CA SER A 39 -32.77 22.99 2.08
C SER A 39 -34.23 22.58 2.19
N PRO A 40 -35.10 23.37 2.87
CA PRO A 40 -36.54 23.12 2.90
C PRO A 40 -37.17 23.02 1.50
N GLN A 41 -36.67 23.80 0.55
CA GLN A 41 -37.12 23.77 -0.86
C GLN A 41 -36.73 22.44 -1.52
N SER A 42 -35.49 21.97 -1.34
CA SER A 42 -35.05 20.70 -1.92
C SER A 42 -35.81 19.52 -1.33
N ARG A 43 -36.08 19.53 -0.02
CA ARG A 43 -36.93 18.54 0.65
C ARG A 43 -38.34 18.52 0.11
N ALA A 44 -38.98 19.70 0.01
CA ALA A 44 -40.36 19.84 -0.53
C ALA A 44 -40.48 19.33 -1.99
N ASN A 45 -39.39 19.37 -2.75
CA ASN A 45 -39.33 18.87 -4.13
C ASN A 45 -39.09 17.35 -4.22
N GLY A 46 -39.00 16.61 -3.10
CA GLY A 46 -38.74 15.17 -3.08
C GLY A 46 -37.30 14.83 -3.50
N THR A 47 -36.36 15.75 -3.30
CA THR A 47 -34.95 15.57 -3.69
C THR A 47 -34.26 14.47 -2.86
N VAL A 48 -34.61 14.37 -1.58
CA VAL A 48 -34.03 13.35 -0.67
C VAL A 48 -34.42 11.95 -1.13
N GLU A 49 -35.69 11.69 -1.41
CA GLU A 49 -36.21 10.40 -1.88
C GLU A 49 -35.61 10.03 -3.23
N LYS A 50 -35.53 11.00 -4.14
CA LYS A 50 -34.89 10.79 -5.47
C LYS A 50 -33.39 10.43 -5.31
N LEU A 51 -32.67 11.12 -4.44
CA LEU A 51 -31.27 10.83 -4.18
C LEU A 51 -31.10 9.42 -3.59
N LEU A 52 -31.86 9.08 -2.55
CA LEU A 52 -31.80 7.76 -1.93
C LEU A 52 -32.12 6.65 -2.94
N GLY A 53 -33.12 6.83 -3.79
CA GLY A 53 -33.45 5.89 -4.86
C GLY A 53 -32.33 5.75 -5.89
N LEU A 54 -31.62 6.82 -6.23
CA LEU A 54 -30.46 6.77 -7.13
C LEU A 54 -29.30 5.99 -6.51
N LEU A 55 -29.03 6.16 -5.21
CA LEU A 55 -27.92 5.49 -4.54
C LEU A 55 -28.11 3.97 -4.39
N GLU A 56 -29.29 3.44 -4.70
CA GLU A 56 -29.56 2.00 -4.77
C GLU A 56 -29.34 1.43 -6.19
N VAL A 57 -29.04 2.29 -7.18
CA VAL A 57 -28.81 1.86 -8.56
C VAL A 57 -27.42 1.26 -8.70
N ASN A 58 -27.34 0.00 -9.09
CA ASN A 58 -26.12 -0.77 -9.26
C ASN A 58 -25.76 -1.09 -10.72
N GLU A 59 -26.55 -0.61 -11.67
CA GLU A 59 -26.33 -0.81 -13.11
C GLU A 59 -26.66 0.46 -13.89
N LEU A 60 -25.83 0.82 -14.87
CA LEU A 60 -26.06 1.97 -15.74
C LEU A 60 -27.42 1.90 -16.48
N THR A 61 -27.87 0.68 -16.79
CA THR A 61 -29.14 0.42 -17.47
C THR A 61 -30.35 0.76 -16.61
N LYS A 62 -30.20 0.82 -15.30
CA LYS A 62 -31.27 1.15 -14.33
C LYS A 62 -31.33 2.62 -13.96
N LEU A 63 -30.40 3.44 -14.45
CA LEU A 63 -30.45 4.89 -14.25
C LEU A 63 -31.71 5.49 -14.88
N PRO A 64 -32.23 6.62 -14.38
CA PRO A 64 -33.24 7.45 -15.07
C PRO A 64 -32.81 7.81 -16.49
N THR A 65 -33.77 7.96 -17.39
CA THR A 65 -33.50 8.21 -18.83
C THR A 65 -32.59 9.42 -19.04
N GLU A 66 -32.84 10.49 -18.29
CA GLU A 66 -32.06 11.74 -18.37
C GLU A 66 -30.60 11.55 -17.98
N LEU A 67 -30.32 10.65 -17.04
CA LEU A 67 -28.94 10.33 -16.63
C LEU A 67 -28.27 9.34 -17.59
N LYS A 68 -29.01 8.42 -18.20
CA LYS A 68 -28.48 7.47 -19.19
C LYS A 68 -27.89 8.15 -20.41
N VAL A 69 -28.48 9.23 -20.85
CA VAL A 69 -28.03 9.98 -22.03
C VAL A 69 -27.01 11.06 -21.70
N HIS A 70 -26.71 11.27 -20.43
CA HIS A 70 -25.67 12.21 -20.02
C HIS A 70 -24.30 11.77 -20.53
N PRO A 71 -23.45 12.68 -21.07
CA PRO A 71 -22.15 12.34 -21.64
C PRO A 71 -21.28 11.48 -20.70
N SER A 72 -21.25 11.77 -19.41
CA SER A 72 -20.48 10.98 -18.44
C SER A 72 -20.99 9.54 -18.29
N ALA A 73 -22.29 9.29 -18.38
CA ALA A 73 -22.85 7.94 -18.32
C ALA A 73 -22.55 7.15 -19.61
N VAL A 74 -22.61 7.81 -20.76
CA VAL A 74 -22.21 7.23 -22.05
C VAL A 74 -20.74 6.87 -22.02
N HIS A 75 -19.87 7.80 -21.61
CA HIS A 75 -18.42 7.57 -21.48
C HIS A 75 -18.11 6.40 -20.53
N LEU A 76 -18.76 6.35 -19.35
CA LEU A 76 -18.56 5.26 -18.41
C LEU A 76 -19.02 3.90 -18.98
N LYS A 77 -20.13 3.88 -19.72
CA LYS A 77 -20.60 2.68 -20.42
C LYS A 77 -19.56 2.17 -21.43
N ASP A 78 -19.01 3.08 -22.23
CA ASP A 78 -17.99 2.74 -23.22
C ASP A 78 -16.70 2.24 -22.55
N MET A 79 -16.30 2.86 -21.44
CA MET A 79 -15.15 2.41 -20.63
C MET A 79 -15.36 0.99 -20.08
N LEU A 80 -16.52 0.70 -19.51
CA LEU A 80 -16.84 -0.64 -19.00
C LEU A 80 -16.84 -1.68 -20.11
N LYS A 81 -17.32 -1.31 -21.32
CA LYS A 81 -17.24 -2.18 -22.50
C LYS A 81 -15.80 -2.45 -22.89
N GLN A 82 -14.96 -1.42 -22.99
CA GLN A 82 -13.53 -1.57 -23.33
C GLN A 82 -12.81 -2.44 -22.30
N LEU A 83 -13.04 -2.27 -21.01
CA LEU A 83 -12.47 -3.12 -19.96
C LEU A 83 -12.86 -4.59 -20.18
N ASN A 84 -14.13 -4.86 -20.46
CA ASN A 84 -14.59 -6.21 -20.74
C ASN A 84 -13.94 -6.80 -22.01
N ASP A 85 -13.82 -6.01 -23.07
CA ASP A 85 -13.17 -6.42 -24.34
C ASP A 85 -11.69 -6.75 -24.15
N HIS A 86 -11.04 -6.15 -23.13
CA HIS A 86 -9.67 -6.46 -22.70
C HIS A 86 -9.57 -7.55 -21.61
N GLY A 87 -10.66 -8.28 -21.34
CA GLY A 87 -10.68 -9.39 -20.39
C GLY A 87 -10.87 -8.99 -18.93
N ILE A 88 -11.14 -7.70 -18.64
CA ILE A 88 -11.42 -7.21 -17.29
C ILE A 88 -12.94 -7.24 -17.06
N SER A 89 -13.47 -8.41 -16.79
CA SER A 89 -14.92 -8.64 -16.66
C SER A 89 -15.50 -8.34 -15.27
N ASN A 90 -14.67 -8.02 -14.30
CA ASN A 90 -15.06 -7.75 -12.91
C ASN A 90 -15.25 -6.25 -12.61
N ALA A 91 -15.07 -5.37 -13.59
CA ALA A 91 -15.38 -3.95 -13.46
C ALA A 91 -16.92 -3.74 -13.35
N ARG A 92 -17.34 -2.89 -12.42
CA ARG A 92 -18.75 -2.62 -12.12
C ARG A 92 -19.00 -1.13 -11.95
N PHE A 93 -20.22 -0.72 -12.28
CA PHE A 93 -20.72 0.61 -11.98
C PHE A 93 -21.05 0.71 -10.49
N ASP A 94 -20.60 1.78 -9.85
CA ASP A 94 -20.99 2.17 -8.50
C ASP A 94 -21.29 3.69 -8.45
N ILE A 95 -22.56 4.04 -8.31
CA ILE A 95 -22.98 5.45 -8.21
C ILE A 95 -22.58 6.11 -6.89
N CYS A 96 -22.25 5.30 -5.87
CA CYS A 96 -21.81 5.76 -4.57
C CYS A 96 -20.31 6.02 -4.51
N LEU A 97 -19.55 5.62 -5.54
CA LEU A 97 -18.11 5.82 -5.55
C LEU A 97 -17.78 7.30 -5.68
N MET A 98 -17.30 7.87 -4.59
CA MET A 98 -16.78 9.22 -4.51
C MET A 98 -15.32 9.17 -4.09
N ARG A 99 -14.51 10.11 -4.58
CA ARG A 99 -13.11 10.24 -4.16
C ARG A 99 -12.95 11.51 -3.31
N GLY A 100 -12.13 11.40 -2.26
CA GLY A 100 -11.96 12.48 -1.28
C GLY A 100 -11.20 13.72 -1.77
N PHE A 101 -10.80 13.76 -3.04
CA PHE A 101 -10.07 14.87 -3.63
C PHE A 101 -10.92 15.59 -4.68
N ASP A 102 -10.93 16.91 -4.62
CA ASP A 102 -11.77 17.76 -5.50
C ASP A 102 -11.15 17.99 -6.89
N TYR A 103 -9.97 17.42 -7.18
CA TYR A 103 -9.29 17.62 -8.46
C TYR A 103 -9.73 16.64 -9.57
N TYR A 104 -10.51 15.63 -9.28
CA TYR A 104 -11.00 14.71 -10.29
C TYR A 104 -12.04 15.39 -11.20
N THR A 105 -11.86 15.26 -12.50
CA THR A 105 -12.68 15.92 -13.51
C THR A 105 -13.56 14.97 -14.31
N ASP A 106 -13.35 13.65 -14.21
CA ASP A 106 -14.06 12.64 -14.98
C ASP A 106 -14.13 11.33 -14.18
N ILE A 107 -13.91 10.18 -14.84
CA ILE A 107 -14.02 8.84 -14.25
C ILE A 107 -13.10 8.70 -13.04
N VAL A 108 -13.66 8.16 -11.97
CA VAL A 108 -12.94 7.71 -10.78
C VAL A 108 -13.12 6.20 -10.64
N PHE A 109 -12.16 5.52 -10.04
CA PHE A 109 -12.19 4.07 -9.82
C PHE A 109 -11.56 3.67 -8.52
N GLU A 110 -12.00 2.54 -8.01
CA GLU A 110 -11.37 1.84 -6.88
C GLU A 110 -11.33 0.34 -7.16
N VAL A 111 -10.33 -0.31 -6.60
CA VAL A 111 -10.16 -1.77 -6.68
C VAL A 111 -10.18 -2.35 -5.27
N PHE A 112 -11.01 -3.35 -5.08
CA PHE A 112 -11.21 -4.04 -3.83
C PHE A 112 -10.87 -5.52 -3.97
N ASP A 113 -10.34 -6.10 -2.91
CA ASP A 113 -10.28 -7.54 -2.75
C ASP A 113 -11.70 -8.09 -2.52
N LYS A 114 -11.97 -9.30 -2.95
CA LYS A 114 -13.20 -10.02 -2.62
C LYS A 114 -13.14 -10.76 -1.28
N HIS A 115 -11.95 -10.84 -0.68
CA HIS A 115 -11.78 -11.48 0.62
C HIS A 115 -12.42 -10.63 1.72
N PRO A 116 -13.30 -11.19 2.59
CA PRO A 116 -14.04 -10.41 3.59
C PRO A 116 -13.15 -9.71 4.60
N ASP A 117 -11.97 -10.27 4.90
CA ASP A 117 -11.02 -9.69 5.86
C ASP A 117 -10.16 -8.57 5.24
N ASN A 118 -10.28 -8.31 3.92
CA ASN A 118 -9.62 -7.22 3.22
C ASN A 118 -10.65 -6.30 2.55
N ASN A 119 -11.53 -5.71 3.32
CA ASN A 119 -12.68 -4.93 2.87
C ASN A 119 -12.34 -3.45 2.54
N ARG A 120 -11.07 -3.08 2.56
CA ARG A 120 -10.62 -1.72 2.24
C ARG A 120 -10.22 -1.63 0.76
N SER A 121 -10.39 -0.43 0.18
CA SER A 121 -9.85 -0.16 -1.15
C SER A 121 -8.34 -0.41 -1.18
N MET A 122 -7.90 -1.24 -2.11
CA MET A 122 -6.48 -1.56 -2.31
C MET A 122 -5.77 -0.46 -3.08
N LEU A 123 -6.42 0.02 -4.13
CA LEU A 123 -5.96 1.14 -4.93
C LEU A 123 -7.16 1.93 -5.44
N GLY A 124 -6.94 3.19 -5.73
CA GLY A 124 -7.97 4.01 -6.32
C GLY A 124 -7.40 5.27 -6.93
N GLY A 125 -8.08 5.74 -7.95
CA GLY A 125 -7.64 6.88 -8.73
C GLY A 125 -8.74 7.43 -9.61
N GLY A 126 -8.32 8.20 -10.62
CA GLY A 126 -9.22 8.77 -11.59
C GLY A 126 -8.52 9.71 -12.56
N ARG A 127 -9.32 10.31 -13.43
CA ARG A 127 -8.87 11.33 -14.37
C ARG A 127 -8.94 12.71 -13.73
N TYR A 128 -7.93 13.52 -13.97
CA TYR A 128 -7.87 14.92 -13.56
C TYR A 128 -7.13 15.74 -14.63
N ASP A 129 -7.83 16.71 -15.20
CA ASP A 129 -7.30 17.49 -16.34
C ASP A 129 -6.72 18.83 -15.90
N GLY A 130 -7.11 19.32 -14.72
CA GLY A 130 -6.75 20.66 -14.25
C GLY A 130 -5.65 20.73 -13.21
N LEU A 131 -5.19 19.58 -12.66
CA LEU A 131 -4.29 19.58 -11.50
C LEU A 131 -2.94 20.27 -11.80
N VAL A 132 -2.37 20.01 -12.97
CA VAL A 132 -1.09 20.60 -13.39
C VAL A 132 -1.22 22.11 -13.57
N GLY A 133 -2.38 22.61 -14.01
CA GLY A 133 -2.67 24.03 -14.15
C GLY A 133 -2.56 24.83 -12.85
N LEU A 134 -2.72 24.18 -11.68
CA LEU A 134 -2.53 24.82 -10.36
C LEU A 134 -1.09 25.29 -10.14
N PHE A 135 -0.14 24.77 -10.89
CA PHE A 135 1.28 25.14 -10.85
C PHE A 135 1.65 26.20 -11.88
N GLY A 136 0.66 26.87 -12.51
CA GLY A 136 0.89 27.97 -13.44
C GLY A 136 1.35 27.54 -14.84
N VAL A 137 1.11 26.30 -15.24
CA VAL A 137 1.38 25.77 -16.58
C VAL A 137 0.07 25.37 -17.27
N GLU A 138 0.11 25.12 -18.57
CA GLU A 138 -1.07 24.68 -19.32
C GLU A 138 -1.61 23.36 -18.74
N PRO A 139 -2.94 23.23 -18.58
CA PRO A 139 -3.56 22.01 -18.13
C PRO A 139 -3.24 20.82 -19.04
N VAL A 140 -2.91 19.68 -18.41
CA VAL A 140 -2.62 18.44 -19.13
C VAL A 140 -3.57 17.34 -18.63
N PRO A 141 -4.37 16.70 -19.51
CA PRO A 141 -5.18 15.57 -19.16
C PRO A 141 -4.32 14.44 -18.57
N THR A 142 -4.64 14.05 -17.35
CA THR A 142 -3.82 13.10 -16.57
C THR A 142 -4.71 12.06 -15.89
N VAL A 143 -4.20 10.86 -15.77
CA VAL A 143 -4.77 9.78 -14.96
C VAL A 143 -3.73 9.37 -13.91
N GLY A 144 -4.18 9.17 -12.69
CA GLY A 144 -3.32 8.69 -11.62
C GLY A 144 -4.08 7.86 -10.61
N PHE A 145 -3.34 7.08 -9.86
CA PHE A 145 -3.88 6.29 -8.76
C PHE A 145 -2.88 6.17 -7.62
N GLY A 146 -3.40 5.95 -6.41
CA GLY A 146 -2.62 5.58 -5.25
C GLY A 146 -2.88 4.14 -4.88
N TRP A 147 -1.81 3.39 -4.58
CA TRP A 147 -1.89 2.00 -4.13
C TRP A 147 -1.47 1.92 -2.66
N GLY A 148 -2.31 1.30 -1.82
CA GLY A 148 -2.00 1.10 -0.40
C GLY A 148 -1.07 -0.10 -0.21
N ASP A 149 0.12 0.12 0.32
CA ASP A 149 1.10 -0.92 0.64
C ASP A 149 0.57 -1.91 1.68
N VAL A 150 -0.10 -1.44 2.73
CA VAL A 150 -0.71 -2.28 3.76
C VAL A 150 -1.82 -3.16 3.18
N THR A 151 -2.71 -2.61 2.35
CA THR A 151 -3.81 -3.38 1.75
C THR A 151 -3.31 -4.37 0.71
N LEU A 152 -2.21 -4.05 0.01
CA LEU A 152 -1.52 -4.99 -0.87
C LEU A 152 -0.88 -6.13 -0.07
N ALA A 153 -0.18 -5.82 1.02
CA ALA A 153 0.41 -6.86 1.88
C ALA A 153 -0.66 -7.80 2.42
N ASN A 154 -1.79 -7.27 2.92
CA ASN A 154 -2.92 -8.06 3.38
C ASN A 154 -3.48 -8.96 2.26
N PHE A 155 -3.62 -8.44 1.03
CA PHE A 155 -4.03 -9.23 -0.13
C PHE A 155 -3.10 -10.42 -0.36
N LEU A 156 -1.78 -10.16 -0.43
CA LEU A 156 -0.79 -11.20 -0.67
C LEU A 156 -0.80 -12.26 0.43
N GLU A 157 -0.97 -11.86 1.68
CA GLU A 157 -1.01 -12.76 2.84
C GLU A 157 -2.27 -13.64 2.83
N LEU A 158 -3.46 -13.03 2.70
CA LEU A 158 -4.75 -13.73 2.69
C LEU A 158 -4.89 -14.72 1.53
N HIS A 159 -4.33 -14.36 0.38
CA HIS A 159 -4.32 -15.23 -0.81
C HIS A 159 -3.10 -16.17 -0.89
N ARG A 160 -2.23 -16.19 0.14
CA ARG A 160 -1.00 -17.01 0.21
C ARG A 160 -0.04 -16.76 -0.96
N LEU A 161 0.01 -15.51 -1.42
CA LEU A 161 0.85 -15.05 -2.52
C LEU A 161 2.09 -14.30 -2.02
N LEU A 162 2.23 -14.13 -0.69
CA LEU A 162 3.37 -13.41 -0.12
C LEU A 162 4.66 -14.16 -0.47
N PRO A 163 5.60 -13.54 -1.20
CA PRO A 163 6.83 -14.19 -1.58
C PRO A 163 7.71 -14.45 -0.35
N LYS A 164 8.36 -15.59 -0.30
CA LYS A 164 9.43 -15.84 0.67
C LYS A 164 10.69 -15.16 0.14
N LEU A 165 10.98 -13.99 0.67
CA LEU A 165 12.19 -13.26 0.31
C LEU A 165 13.32 -13.70 1.26
N PRO A 166 14.35 -14.39 0.76
CA PRO A 166 15.55 -14.67 1.56
C PRO A 166 16.23 -13.34 1.90
N THR A 167 16.88 -13.30 3.04
CA THR A 167 17.72 -12.15 3.38
C THR A 167 18.92 -12.09 2.44
N GLU A 168 19.28 -10.90 1.97
CA GLU A 168 20.53 -10.68 1.24
C GLU A 168 21.74 -10.63 2.17
N THR A 169 21.52 -10.48 3.48
CA THR A 169 22.59 -10.46 4.48
C THR A 169 23.16 -11.86 4.66
N GLU A 170 24.46 -11.99 4.47
CA GLU A 170 25.19 -13.25 4.60
C GLU A 170 25.64 -13.52 6.01
N VAL A 171 26.12 -12.47 6.70
CA VAL A 171 26.69 -12.57 8.04
C VAL A 171 26.13 -11.50 8.96
N TYR A 172 25.76 -11.91 10.14
CA TYR A 172 25.42 -11.02 11.25
C TYR A 172 26.63 -10.86 12.17
N ILE A 173 27.15 -9.65 12.27
CA ILE A 173 28.28 -9.35 13.17
C ILE A 173 27.71 -9.07 14.57
N ALA A 174 28.01 -9.96 15.49
CA ALA A 174 27.63 -9.82 16.88
C ALA A 174 28.83 -9.21 17.67
N LEU A 175 28.63 -7.97 18.11
CA LEU A 175 29.66 -7.27 18.88
C LEU A 175 29.58 -7.65 20.36
N VAL A 176 30.74 -7.92 20.97
CA VAL A 176 30.87 -8.27 22.38
C VAL A 176 31.72 -7.22 23.10
N GLY A 177 31.21 -6.77 24.26
CA GLY A 177 31.83 -5.69 25.01
C GLY A 177 31.71 -4.34 24.35
N ASP A 178 32.70 -3.49 24.46
CA ASP A 178 32.79 -2.15 23.86
C ASP A 178 33.58 -2.11 22.54
N ALA A 179 33.59 -3.25 21.82
CA ALA A 179 34.41 -3.43 20.63
C ALA A 179 33.97 -2.63 19.38
N ILE A 180 32.92 -1.81 19.46
CA ILE A 180 32.33 -1.14 18.30
C ILE A 180 33.34 -0.28 17.52
N GLU A 181 34.19 0.46 18.20
CA GLU A 181 35.21 1.30 17.56
C GLU A 181 36.32 0.46 16.91
N ALA A 182 36.81 -0.56 17.60
CA ALA A 182 37.82 -1.45 17.08
C ALA A 182 37.32 -2.31 15.91
N ALA A 183 36.05 -2.68 15.90
CA ALA A 183 35.41 -3.46 14.85
C ALA A 183 35.23 -2.70 13.52
N ARG A 184 35.34 -1.37 13.49
CA ARG A 184 35.08 -0.57 12.26
C ARG A 184 35.95 -1.00 11.09
N LYS A 185 37.26 -1.21 11.32
CA LYS A 185 38.17 -1.61 10.24
C LYS A 185 37.86 -3.01 9.69
N PRO A 186 37.78 -4.09 10.49
CA PRO A 186 37.43 -5.39 9.95
C PRO A 186 36.04 -5.42 9.31
N ILE A 187 35.05 -4.66 9.81
CA ILE A 187 33.76 -4.51 9.20
C ILE A 187 33.86 -3.84 7.80
N ALA A 188 34.65 -2.76 7.68
CA ALA A 188 34.87 -2.09 6.40
C ALA A 188 35.52 -3.04 5.39
N SER A 189 36.58 -3.77 5.82
CA SER A 189 37.24 -4.74 4.95
C SER A 189 36.33 -5.84 4.44
N LEU A 190 35.41 -6.37 5.26
CA LEU A 190 34.44 -7.36 4.81
C LEU A 190 33.51 -6.79 3.73
N ARG A 191 33.06 -5.54 3.90
CA ARG A 191 32.21 -4.84 2.90
C ARG A 191 32.95 -4.60 1.61
N GLU A 192 34.19 -4.15 1.66
CA GLU A 192 35.07 -3.95 0.49
C GLU A 192 35.31 -5.26 -0.27
N MET A 193 35.42 -6.38 0.45
CA MET A 193 35.50 -7.71 -0.15
C MET A 193 34.16 -8.24 -0.67
N GLY A 194 33.09 -7.44 -0.60
CA GLY A 194 31.78 -7.73 -1.18
C GLY A 194 30.93 -8.68 -0.34
N VAL A 195 31.07 -8.71 0.98
CA VAL A 195 30.20 -9.47 1.90
C VAL A 195 29.04 -8.60 2.38
N ASN A 196 27.82 -9.09 2.26
CA ASN A 196 26.64 -8.43 2.80
C ASN A 196 26.50 -8.71 4.29
N ILE A 197 26.75 -7.71 5.11
CA ILE A 197 26.76 -7.86 6.56
C ILE A 197 25.74 -6.95 7.25
N ALA A 198 25.14 -7.45 8.31
CA ALA A 198 24.44 -6.66 9.33
C ALA A 198 25.28 -6.63 10.61
N VAL A 199 25.29 -5.48 11.30
CA VAL A 199 26.06 -5.31 12.55
C VAL A 199 25.10 -5.00 13.69
N ASP A 200 25.26 -5.69 14.81
CA ASP A 200 24.53 -5.36 16.04
C ASP A 200 25.32 -4.36 16.90
N SER A 201 24.92 -3.12 16.86
CA SER A 201 25.49 -2.04 17.68
C SER A 201 24.68 -1.76 18.95
N SER A 202 23.75 -2.63 19.32
CA SER A 202 22.80 -2.36 20.43
C SER A 202 23.37 -2.64 21.82
N GLY A 203 24.56 -3.22 21.94
CA GLY A 203 25.20 -3.61 23.23
C GLY A 203 24.47 -4.75 23.96
N ARG A 204 23.55 -5.45 23.29
CA ARG A 204 22.83 -6.59 23.89
C ARG A 204 23.74 -7.79 24.11
N LYS A 205 23.35 -8.68 25.04
CA LYS A 205 24.00 -9.95 25.26
C LYS A 205 24.07 -10.78 23.97
N LEU A 206 25.17 -11.54 23.78
CA LEU A 206 25.42 -12.34 22.58
C LEU A 206 24.24 -13.25 22.20
N ASP A 207 23.62 -13.93 23.17
CA ASP A 207 22.46 -14.80 22.93
C ASP A 207 21.29 -14.07 22.24
N LYS A 208 21.08 -12.78 22.60
CA LYS A 208 20.01 -11.97 22.01
C LYS A 208 20.35 -11.55 20.58
N GLN A 209 21.63 -11.32 20.32
CA GLN A 209 22.13 -11.00 18.99
C GLN A 209 22.00 -12.21 18.05
N ILE A 210 22.41 -13.39 18.50
CA ILE A 210 22.26 -14.65 17.73
C ILE A 210 20.78 -14.94 17.42
N LYS A 211 19.88 -14.83 18.42
CA LYS A 211 18.43 -14.97 18.18
C LYS A 211 17.87 -13.97 17.18
N THR A 212 18.45 -12.79 17.11
CA THR A 212 18.05 -11.77 16.12
C THR A 212 18.49 -12.16 14.72
N ALA A 213 19.70 -12.67 14.55
CA ALA A 213 20.20 -13.19 13.28
C ALA A 213 19.32 -14.34 12.77
N ASP A 214 19.03 -15.31 13.63
CA ASP A 214 18.17 -16.46 13.33
C ASP A 214 16.77 -16.03 12.90
N LYS A 215 16.13 -15.13 13.68
CA LYS A 215 14.80 -14.58 13.33
C LYS A 215 14.78 -13.86 11.98
N LYS A 216 15.90 -13.25 11.59
CA LYS A 216 16.04 -12.56 10.29
C LYS A 216 16.42 -13.52 9.16
N GLY A 217 16.61 -14.81 9.44
CA GLY A 217 17.03 -15.81 8.45
C GLY A 217 18.46 -15.61 7.95
N ILE A 218 19.32 -14.91 8.71
CA ILE A 218 20.71 -14.69 8.33
C ILE A 218 21.50 -15.98 8.61
N PRO A 219 22.18 -16.57 7.60
CA PRO A 219 22.74 -17.90 7.72
C PRO A 219 23.95 -18.00 8.65
N TYR A 220 24.72 -16.92 8.78
CA TYR A 220 25.94 -16.94 9.58
C TYR A 220 25.95 -15.83 10.63
N VAL A 221 26.55 -16.14 11.79
CA VAL A 221 26.91 -15.16 12.83
C VAL A 221 28.42 -15.17 12.99
N MET A 222 29.00 -13.99 13.01
CA MET A 222 30.41 -13.79 13.35
C MET A 222 30.51 -12.94 14.62
N VAL A 223 31.27 -13.45 15.60
CA VAL A 223 31.52 -12.72 16.86
C VAL A 223 32.74 -11.83 16.69
N MET A 224 32.61 -10.57 17.14
CA MET A 224 33.72 -9.62 17.21
C MET A 224 33.78 -8.99 18.59
N GLY A 225 34.78 -9.34 19.36
CA GLY A 225 35.25 -8.68 20.57
C GLY A 225 36.69 -8.24 20.39
N HIS A 226 37.29 -7.66 21.41
CA HIS A 226 38.69 -7.22 21.36
C HIS A 226 39.65 -8.41 21.07
N ASN A 227 39.44 -9.57 21.68
CA ASN A 227 40.28 -10.75 21.46
C ASN A 227 40.29 -11.21 19.99
N GLU A 228 39.15 -11.27 19.36
CA GLU A 228 39.00 -11.67 17.96
C GLU A 228 39.66 -10.64 17.03
N ILE A 229 39.51 -9.35 17.34
CA ILE A 229 40.10 -8.27 16.55
C ILE A 229 41.61 -8.25 16.67
N ASP A 230 42.15 -8.39 17.89
CA ASP A 230 43.58 -8.36 18.15
C ASP A 230 44.31 -9.59 17.58
N SER A 231 43.64 -10.75 17.61
CA SER A 231 44.17 -11.98 17.02
C SER A 231 43.99 -12.08 15.50
N GLY A 232 43.07 -11.30 14.93
CA GLY A 232 42.66 -11.43 13.53
C GLY A 232 41.95 -12.76 13.22
N GLN A 233 41.48 -13.47 14.25
CA GLN A 233 40.79 -14.74 14.13
C GLN A 233 39.37 -14.61 14.66
N TYR A 234 38.40 -14.91 13.82
CA TYR A 234 36.98 -14.67 14.08
C TYR A 234 36.23 -15.98 14.05
N SER A 235 35.38 -16.22 15.06
CA SER A 235 34.45 -17.33 15.06
C SER A 235 33.31 -17.06 14.09
N LEU A 236 33.11 -17.94 13.11
CA LEU A 236 32.00 -17.94 12.16
C LEU A 236 31.09 -19.14 12.45
N LYS A 237 29.87 -18.87 12.87
CA LYS A 237 28.86 -19.88 13.18
C LYS A 237 27.83 -19.98 12.11
N ASN A 238 27.61 -21.15 11.53
CA ASN A 238 26.49 -21.44 10.66
C ASN A 238 25.25 -21.75 11.51
N LEU A 239 24.19 -20.96 11.40
CA LEU A 239 22.99 -21.11 12.22
C LEU A 239 22.11 -22.31 11.82
N ALA A 240 22.19 -22.77 10.57
CA ALA A 240 21.42 -23.91 10.11
C ALA A 240 22.00 -25.25 10.61
N THR A 241 23.33 -25.38 10.61
CA THR A 241 24.02 -26.62 11.02
C THR A 241 24.49 -26.60 12.46
N GLY A 242 24.65 -25.40 13.04
CA GLY A 242 25.27 -25.20 14.35
C GLY A 242 26.80 -25.27 14.34
N ASN A 243 27.44 -25.57 13.20
CA ASN A 243 28.91 -25.64 13.10
C ASN A 243 29.50 -24.24 13.30
N GLU A 244 30.61 -24.25 14.04
CA GLU A 244 31.36 -23.04 14.38
C GLU A 244 32.83 -23.27 14.10
N GLU A 245 33.45 -22.38 13.32
CA GLU A 245 34.85 -22.48 12.92
C GLU A 245 35.51 -21.11 13.05
N THR A 246 36.81 -21.12 13.39
CA THR A 246 37.59 -19.88 13.53
C THR A 246 38.51 -19.67 12.35
N HIS A 247 38.43 -18.47 11.75
CA HIS A 247 39.13 -18.14 10.51
C HIS A 247 39.58 -16.67 10.46
N SER A 248 40.54 -16.36 9.59
CA SER A 248 40.83 -14.98 9.17
C SER A 248 39.71 -14.40 8.33
N LEU A 249 39.66 -13.08 8.17
CA LEU A 249 38.64 -12.42 7.33
C LEU A 249 38.67 -12.93 5.90
N GLU A 250 39.83 -13.12 5.29
CA GLU A 250 39.96 -13.57 3.91
C GLU A 250 39.41 -15.00 3.74
N ARG A 251 39.64 -15.86 4.73
CA ARG A 251 39.10 -17.22 4.70
C ARG A 251 37.59 -17.23 4.89
N ILE A 252 37.06 -16.37 5.77
CA ILE A 252 35.59 -16.17 5.92
C ILE A 252 34.97 -15.76 4.62
N VAL A 253 35.55 -14.77 3.94
CA VAL A 253 35.05 -14.32 2.62
C VAL A 253 35.01 -15.46 1.61
N THR A 254 36.06 -16.32 1.59
CA THR A 254 36.07 -17.49 0.71
C THR A 254 34.95 -18.45 1.04
N VAL A 255 34.78 -18.82 2.33
CA VAL A 255 33.71 -19.72 2.79
C VAL A 255 32.30 -19.17 2.39
N LEU A 256 32.09 -17.90 2.58
CA LEU A 256 30.78 -17.26 2.22
C LEU A 256 30.55 -17.26 0.72
N LYS A 257 31.56 -16.94 -0.09
CA LYS A 257 31.45 -16.96 -1.56
C LYS A 257 31.21 -18.35 -2.12
N ASP A 258 31.83 -19.38 -1.58
CA ASP A 258 31.64 -20.78 -1.98
C ASP A 258 30.20 -21.28 -1.70
N ASN A 259 29.52 -20.67 -0.71
CA ASN A 259 28.15 -20.99 -0.32
C ASN A 259 27.09 -20.07 -0.95
N ARG A 260 27.46 -19.13 -1.82
CA ARG A 260 26.53 -18.33 -2.64
C ARG A 260 25.98 -19.21 -3.78
N LYS A 261 24.88 -19.89 -3.56
CA LYS A 261 24.16 -20.65 -4.60
C LYS A 261 22.73 -20.17 -4.73
#